data_939edd931bc83fc86c0668ef95f55315
#
_entry.id   939edd931bc83fc86c0668ef95f55315
#
_cell.length_a   1.000
_cell.length_b   1.000
_cell.length_c   1.000
_cell.angle_alpha   90.00
_cell.angle_beta   90.00
_cell.angle_gamma   90.00
#
_symmetry.space_group_name_H-M   'P 1'
#
loop_
_entity.id
_entity.type
_entity.pdbx_description
1 polymer ?
#
loop_
_entity_poly.entity_id
_entity_poly.type
_entity_poly.pdbx_seq_one_letter_code
_entity_poly.pdbx_strand_id
1 'polypeptide(L)'
;MMLLMVMTMTVNAQPKKYLGGDISMLPSYQEKGTVYRDDEGKAVELLPWLKQQGWNMIRVRLFVEPENAPQANKDEGVCQDLNYVIGLCQQIKKAGMQVMLDFHYSDTWADPAKQFTPKRWKECSPQAMTDSVYAYTRASLIALKKAGVTPELIQVGNEITNGMLWPTGKLDPSKAEGFNTLCQFLKAGCKACREVCPLSQIIIHTEKAGDWDITRNYYQQLRNRQVDYDIIGLSYYPMWHKSIPNLGQTIKNLSRLFPEKPIMIVETAAYYSHENDPWAKEDTYAEFYPISVEGQRQFTVELMEELRKHQNVTGVFWWFPEENASGSEVTKGWLNRGLFDNHTGRAMPAFYEFRW
;
A
#
# COMPACT_ATOMS: atom_id res chain seq x y z
N MET A 1 -33.34 -24.32 -44.47
CA MET A 1 -32.95 -24.41 -43.08
C MET A 1 -31.80 -23.38 -42.88
N MET A 2 -32.14 -22.18 -42.42
CA MET A 2 -31.22 -21.03 -42.35
C MET A 2 -30.60 -21.04 -40.95
N LEU A 3 -29.30 -21.29 -40.84
CA LEU A 3 -28.56 -21.35 -39.58
C LEU A 3 -28.27 -19.90 -39.13
N LEU A 4 -28.96 -19.45 -38.10
CA LEU A 4 -28.71 -18.12 -37.45
C LEU A 4 -27.42 -18.23 -36.60
N MET A 5 -26.34 -17.64 -37.07
CA MET A 5 -25.08 -17.52 -36.31
C MET A 5 -25.24 -16.35 -35.31
N VAL A 6 -25.48 -16.67 -34.04
CA VAL A 6 -25.50 -15.66 -32.96
C VAL A 6 -24.04 -15.33 -32.62
N MET A 7 -23.55 -14.19 -33.12
CA MET A 7 -22.30 -13.59 -32.63
C MET A 7 -22.53 -13.03 -31.24
N THR A 8 -22.05 -13.72 -30.22
CA THR A 8 -21.93 -13.16 -28.86
C THR A 8 -20.77 -12.16 -28.86
N MET A 9 -21.08 -10.87 -28.93
CA MET A 9 -20.11 -9.82 -28.62
C MET A 9 -19.81 -9.90 -27.11
N THR A 10 -18.66 -10.43 -26.75
CA THR A 10 -18.10 -10.27 -25.40
C THR A 10 -17.71 -8.80 -25.27
N VAL A 11 -18.54 -8.01 -24.58
CA VAL A 11 -18.15 -6.68 -24.12
C VAL A 11 -17.09 -6.92 -23.07
N ASN A 12 -15.82 -6.72 -23.44
CA ASN A 12 -14.73 -6.67 -22.48
C ASN A 12 -14.95 -5.41 -21.61
N ALA A 13 -15.59 -5.59 -20.45
CA ALA A 13 -15.67 -4.53 -19.46
C ALA A 13 -14.24 -4.14 -19.10
N GLN A 14 -13.92 -2.86 -19.18
CA GLN A 14 -12.60 -2.36 -18.76
C GLN A 14 -12.38 -2.73 -17.29
N PRO A 15 -11.17 -3.19 -16.92
CA PRO A 15 -10.90 -3.56 -15.54
C PRO A 15 -11.15 -2.35 -14.63
N LYS A 16 -11.77 -2.60 -13.48
CA LYS A 16 -12.04 -1.57 -12.47
C LYS A 16 -10.73 -0.93 -12.04
N LYS A 17 -10.66 0.39 -12.07
CA LYS A 17 -9.51 1.16 -11.60
C LYS A 17 -9.73 1.62 -10.16
N TYR A 18 -8.69 1.48 -9.33
CA TYR A 18 -8.67 1.94 -7.96
C TYR A 18 -7.77 3.17 -7.83
N LEU A 19 -8.29 4.18 -7.15
CA LEU A 19 -7.58 5.41 -6.81
C LEU A 19 -7.74 5.65 -5.32
N GLY A 20 -6.64 5.86 -4.62
CA GLY A 20 -6.70 6.09 -3.19
C GLY A 20 -5.35 6.40 -2.55
N GLY A 21 -5.28 6.19 -1.26
CA GLY A 21 -4.04 6.36 -0.49
C GLY A 21 -4.07 5.56 0.80
N ASP A 22 -2.90 5.43 1.42
CA ASP A 22 -2.79 4.93 2.79
C ASP A 22 -3.02 6.08 3.75
N ILE A 23 -4.18 6.11 4.39
CA ILE A 23 -4.56 7.13 5.36
C ILE A 23 -4.69 6.57 6.78
N SER A 24 -3.82 5.65 7.13
CA SER A 24 -3.87 4.92 8.39
C SER A 24 -3.70 5.79 9.64
N MET A 25 -3.28 7.05 9.48
CA MET A 25 -3.11 8.00 10.59
C MET A 25 -4.32 8.92 10.80
N LEU A 26 -5.32 8.88 9.93
CA LEU A 26 -6.45 9.82 9.98
C LEU A 26 -7.12 9.94 11.36
N PRO A 27 -7.42 8.85 12.10
CA PRO A 27 -7.99 9.01 13.44
C PRO A 27 -7.11 9.81 14.41
N SER A 28 -5.79 9.64 14.35
CA SER A 28 -4.84 10.40 15.18
C SER A 28 -4.84 11.88 14.81
N TYR A 29 -4.93 12.22 13.52
CA TYR A 29 -5.09 13.60 13.06
C TYR A 29 -6.43 14.19 13.51
N GLN A 30 -7.52 13.44 13.44
CA GLN A 30 -8.85 13.86 13.89
C GLN A 30 -8.87 14.16 15.39
N GLU A 31 -8.27 13.30 16.23
CA GLU A 31 -8.14 13.51 17.67
C GLU A 31 -7.37 14.78 18.02
N LYS A 32 -6.40 15.14 17.20
CA LYS A 32 -5.59 16.36 17.35
C LYS A 32 -6.24 17.62 16.78
N GLY A 33 -7.41 17.49 16.15
CA GLY A 33 -8.15 18.62 15.60
C GLY A 33 -7.57 19.15 14.28
N THR A 34 -6.83 18.31 13.54
CA THR A 34 -6.30 18.66 12.23
C THR A 34 -7.43 19.04 11.26
N VAL A 35 -7.24 20.11 10.52
CA VAL A 35 -8.23 20.65 9.58
C VAL A 35 -7.73 20.48 8.16
N TYR A 36 -8.49 19.72 7.35
CA TYR A 36 -8.28 19.62 5.92
C TYR A 36 -9.10 20.68 5.18
N ARG A 37 -8.53 21.25 4.13
CA ARG A 37 -9.16 22.30 3.31
C ARG A 37 -9.02 21.98 1.83
N ASP A 38 -10.02 22.35 1.05
CA ASP A 38 -9.90 22.37 -0.41
C ASP A 38 -8.94 23.47 -0.91
N ASP A 39 -8.81 23.62 -2.22
CA ASP A 39 -7.95 24.63 -2.87
C ASP A 39 -8.46 26.07 -2.68
N GLU A 40 -9.74 26.25 -2.39
CA GLU A 40 -10.31 27.55 -2.03
C GLU A 40 -10.09 27.90 -0.54
N GLY A 41 -9.60 26.94 0.26
CA GLY A 41 -9.35 27.10 1.70
C GLY A 41 -10.55 26.81 2.60
N LYS A 42 -11.62 26.27 2.04
CA LYS A 42 -12.81 25.83 2.80
C LYS A 42 -12.51 24.51 3.52
N ALA A 43 -12.84 24.44 4.82
CA ALA A 43 -12.69 23.22 5.59
C ALA A 43 -13.60 22.10 5.06
N VAL A 44 -13.02 20.87 4.98
CA VAL A 44 -13.71 19.68 4.48
C VAL A 44 -13.58 18.50 5.45
N GLU A 45 -14.58 17.61 5.44
CA GLU A 45 -14.42 16.29 6.06
C GLU A 45 -13.67 15.37 5.07
N LEU A 46 -12.48 14.90 5.47
CA LEU A 46 -11.56 14.29 4.52
C LEU A 46 -12.16 13.12 3.73
N LEU A 47 -12.71 12.09 4.39
CA LEU A 47 -13.19 10.89 3.69
C LEU A 47 -14.34 11.16 2.72
N PRO A 48 -15.41 11.88 3.08
CA PRO A 48 -16.47 12.26 2.14
C PRO A 48 -15.95 13.11 0.98
N TRP A 49 -15.00 14.03 1.26
CA TRP A 49 -14.43 14.87 0.24
C TRP A 49 -13.55 14.09 -0.74
N LEU A 50 -12.66 13.19 -0.26
CA LEU A 50 -11.89 12.29 -1.12
C LEU A 50 -12.80 11.49 -2.05
N LYS A 51 -13.92 10.97 -1.52
CA LYS A 51 -14.92 10.28 -2.32
C LYS A 51 -15.50 11.15 -3.43
N GLN A 52 -15.82 12.41 -3.14
CA GLN A 52 -16.32 13.39 -4.13
C GLN A 52 -15.25 13.70 -5.19
N GLN A 53 -13.95 13.68 -4.82
CA GLN A 53 -12.83 13.87 -5.74
C GLN A 53 -12.50 12.62 -6.58
N GLY A 54 -13.31 11.55 -6.47
CA GLY A 54 -13.16 10.35 -7.30
C GLY A 54 -12.34 9.22 -6.67
N TRP A 55 -11.84 9.41 -5.45
CA TRP A 55 -11.19 8.32 -4.73
C TRP A 55 -12.22 7.24 -4.38
N ASN A 56 -11.82 5.97 -4.52
CA ASN A 56 -12.77 4.87 -4.35
C ASN A 56 -12.28 3.76 -3.41
N MET A 57 -11.02 3.81 -3.00
CA MET A 57 -10.43 2.82 -2.10
C MET A 57 -9.43 3.47 -1.16
N ILE A 58 -9.37 3.00 0.06
CA ILE A 58 -8.41 3.45 1.07
C ILE A 58 -7.60 2.26 1.54
N ARG A 59 -6.28 2.40 1.56
CA ARG A 59 -5.34 1.46 2.15
C ARG A 59 -5.19 1.75 3.63
N VAL A 60 -5.22 0.71 4.45
CA VAL A 60 -5.09 0.77 5.91
C VAL A 60 -4.13 -0.32 6.37
N ARG A 61 -3.04 0.08 7.03
CA ARG A 61 -2.06 -0.85 7.60
C ARG A 61 -2.51 -1.37 8.96
N LEU A 62 -2.08 -2.58 9.29
CA LEU A 62 -2.36 -3.27 10.55
C LEU A 62 -1.08 -3.84 11.12
N PHE A 63 -0.73 -3.42 12.35
CA PHE A 63 0.34 -4.00 13.14
C PHE A 63 -0.20 -5.08 14.09
N VAL A 64 0.68 -5.94 14.60
CA VAL A 64 0.27 -7.05 15.47
C VAL A 64 0.00 -6.56 16.89
N GLU A 65 0.98 -5.95 17.52
CA GLU A 65 0.91 -5.37 18.87
C GLU A 65 1.75 -4.06 18.90
N PRO A 66 1.23 -2.94 18.34
CA PRO A 66 2.01 -1.70 18.20
C PRO A 66 2.42 -1.08 19.55
N GLU A 67 1.80 -1.49 20.66
CA GLU A 67 2.26 -1.12 22.00
C GLU A 67 3.68 -1.62 22.32
N ASN A 68 4.17 -2.65 21.62
CA ASN A 68 5.54 -3.15 21.74
C ASN A 68 6.54 -2.41 20.84
N ALA A 69 6.08 -1.51 19.98
CA ALA A 69 6.96 -0.74 19.09
C ALA A 69 7.93 0.15 19.89
N PRO A 70 9.15 0.38 19.40
CA PRO A 70 10.06 1.37 19.94
C PRO A 70 9.41 2.77 19.98
N GLN A 71 9.76 3.59 21.00
CA GLN A 71 9.19 4.92 21.15
C GLN A 71 9.40 5.79 19.90
N ALA A 72 10.56 5.71 19.26
CA ALA A 72 10.82 6.43 18.01
C ALA A 72 9.80 6.11 16.91
N ASN A 73 9.39 4.84 16.76
CA ASN A 73 8.38 4.46 15.77
C ASN A 73 6.97 4.88 16.19
N LYS A 74 6.66 4.91 17.49
CA LYS A 74 5.41 5.51 18.00
C LYS A 74 5.36 7.01 17.71
N ASP A 75 6.47 7.70 17.84
CA ASP A 75 6.62 9.12 17.50
C ASP A 75 6.46 9.35 15.98
N GLU A 76 6.72 8.33 15.14
CA GLU A 76 6.44 8.29 13.70
C GLU A 76 5.01 7.82 13.38
N GLY A 77 4.16 7.60 14.38
CA GLY A 77 2.75 7.29 14.21
C GLY A 77 2.36 5.81 14.24
N VAL A 78 3.22 4.92 14.74
CA VAL A 78 2.86 3.50 14.93
C VAL A 78 1.87 3.36 16.08
N CYS A 79 0.60 3.06 15.75
CA CYS A 79 -0.49 2.85 16.71
C CYS A 79 -1.61 1.93 16.18
N GLN A 80 -1.56 1.51 14.93
CA GLN A 80 -2.63 0.85 14.19
C GLN A 80 -2.79 -0.61 14.64
N ASP A 81 -3.36 -0.82 15.83
CA ASP A 81 -3.85 -2.11 16.29
C ASP A 81 -5.18 -2.47 15.61
N LEU A 82 -5.69 -3.66 15.90
CA LEU A 82 -6.92 -4.16 15.27
C LEU A 82 -8.15 -3.30 15.60
N ASN A 83 -8.27 -2.77 16.82
CA ASN A 83 -9.41 -1.95 17.23
C ASN A 83 -9.39 -0.58 16.52
N TYR A 84 -8.22 0.04 16.45
CA TYR A 84 -8.00 1.27 15.70
C TYR A 84 -8.36 1.09 14.22
N VAL A 85 -7.85 0.01 13.61
CA VAL A 85 -8.10 -0.31 12.19
C VAL A 85 -9.57 -0.59 11.92
N ILE A 86 -10.27 -1.31 12.81
CA ILE A 86 -11.72 -1.52 12.68
C ILE A 86 -12.45 -0.18 12.66
N GLY A 87 -12.17 0.72 13.58
CA GLY A 87 -12.80 2.03 13.66
C GLY A 87 -12.58 2.87 12.39
N LEU A 88 -11.34 2.90 11.89
CA LEU A 88 -11.02 3.61 10.64
C LEU A 88 -11.74 2.97 9.43
N CYS A 89 -11.72 1.65 9.32
CA CYS A 89 -12.38 0.95 8.22
C CYS A 89 -13.90 1.20 8.21
N GLN A 90 -14.54 1.30 9.38
CA GLN A 90 -15.95 1.65 9.48
C GLN A 90 -16.22 3.08 8.98
N GLN A 91 -15.34 4.05 9.29
CA GLN A 91 -15.44 5.41 8.72
C GLN A 91 -15.31 5.40 7.20
N ILE A 92 -14.35 4.64 6.66
CA ILE A 92 -14.14 4.50 5.20
C ILE A 92 -15.38 3.91 4.52
N LYS A 93 -15.94 2.84 5.07
CA LYS A 93 -17.17 2.22 4.53
C LYS A 93 -18.36 3.16 4.60
N LYS A 94 -18.51 3.91 5.70
CA LYS A 94 -19.56 4.95 5.85
C LYS A 94 -19.44 6.05 4.79
N ALA A 95 -18.22 6.42 4.40
CA ALA A 95 -17.98 7.37 3.31
C ALA A 95 -18.20 6.77 1.90
N GLY A 96 -18.59 5.49 1.79
CA GLY A 96 -18.88 4.82 0.52
C GLY A 96 -17.64 4.41 -0.28
N MET A 97 -16.50 4.24 0.39
CA MET A 97 -15.25 3.76 -0.21
C MET A 97 -14.94 2.32 0.17
N GLN A 98 -14.07 1.69 -0.60
CA GLN A 98 -13.58 0.34 -0.38
C GLN A 98 -12.30 0.35 0.48
N VAL A 99 -11.98 -0.80 1.07
CA VAL A 99 -10.82 -0.98 1.95
C VAL A 99 -9.82 -1.93 1.31
N MET A 100 -8.55 -1.53 1.29
CA MET A 100 -7.39 -2.38 1.14
C MET A 100 -6.75 -2.52 2.52
N LEU A 101 -6.77 -3.73 3.09
CA LEU A 101 -6.13 -4.03 4.38
C LEU A 101 -4.70 -4.49 4.14
N ASP A 102 -3.74 -3.86 4.81
CA ASP A 102 -2.32 -4.18 4.72
C ASP A 102 -1.80 -4.79 6.01
N PHE A 103 -1.48 -6.08 5.98
CA PHE A 103 -0.86 -6.80 7.10
C PHE A 103 0.65 -6.60 7.11
N HIS A 104 1.18 -5.87 8.09
CA HIS A 104 2.63 -5.75 8.28
C HIS A 104 3.28 -6.97 8.94
N TYR A 105 2.52 -7.78 9.66
CA TYR A 105 3.03 -8.92 10.46
C TYR A 105 4.21 -8.57 11.37
N SER A 106 4.17 -7.37 11.91
CA SER A 106 5.16 -6.80 12.81
C SER A 106 4.46 -5.94 13.87
N ASP A 107 5.14 -5.63 14.96
CA ASP A 107 4.65 -4.68 15.98
C ASP A 107 4.95 -3.22 15.58
N THR A 108 5.69 -3.03 14.48
CA THR A 108 6.11 -1.72 13.96
C THR A 108 6.23 -1.74 12.44
N TRP A 109 6.73 -0.67 11.86
CA TRP A 109 7.01 -0.59 10.43
C TRP A 109 7.74 -1.84 9.92
N ALA A 110 7.17 -2.47 8.91
CA ALA A 110 7.81 -3.48 8.10
C ALA A 110 8.15 -2.86 6.75
N ASP A 111 9.42 -2.84 6.39
CA ASP A 111 9.96 -2.24 5.18
C ASP A 111 11.21 -3.01 4.70
N PRO A 112 11.84 -2.62 3.57
CA PRO A 112 12.98 -3.36 3.02
C PRO A 112 14.18 -3.47 3.96
N ALA A 113 14.31 -2.57 4.93
CA ALA A 113 15.41 -2.55 5.89
C ALA A 113 15.08 -3.31 7.19
N LYS A 114 13.79 -3.53 7.48
CA LYS A 114 13.33 -4.14 8.72
C LYS A 114 12.01 -4.90 8.54
N GLN A 115 12.00 -6.16 8.92
CA GLN A 115 10.85 -7.06 8.90
C GLN A 115 10.81 -7.83 10.23
N PHE A 116 10.73 -7.05 11.34
CA PHE A 116 10.88 -7.62 12.67
C PHE A 116 9.73 -8.56 13.02
N THR A 117 10.09 -9.74 13.52
CA THR A 117 9.13 -10.65 14.11
C THR A 117 8.45 -9.99 15.31
N PRO A 118 7.10 -10.03 15.41
CA PRO A 118 6.37 -9.55 16.58
C PRO A 118 6.90 -10.17 17.88
N LYS A 119 6.88 -9.40 18.95
CA LYS A 119 7.38 -9.85 20.27
C LYS A 119 6.79 -11.19 20.70
N ARG A 120 5.49 -11.36 20.51
CA ARG A 120 4.76 -12.58 20.88
C ARG A 120 5.14 -13.82 20.07
N TRP A 121 5.83 -13.66 18.92
CA TRP A 121 6.25 -14.78 18.05
C TRP A 121 7.76 -15.02 18.02
N LYS A 122 8.57 -14.26 18.80
CA LYS A 122 10.03 -14.35 18.77
C LYS A 122 10.59 -15.73 19.09
N GLU A 123 9.93 -16.45 20.00
CA GLU A 123 10.36 -17.79 20.43
C GLU A 123 9.67 -18.93 19.64
N CYS A 124 8.90 -18.59 18.60
CA CYS A 124 8.22 -19.57 17.78
C CYS A 124 9.21 -20.32 16.87
N SER A 125 9.03 -21.63 16.74
CA SER A 125 9.64 -22.40 15.66
C SER A 125 9.10 -21.90 14.30
N PRO A 126 9.77 -22.16 13.16
CA PRO A 126 9.25 -21.76 11.84
C PRO A 126 7.84 -22.27 11.56
N GLN A 127 7.51 -23.48 12.00
CA GLN A 127 6.14 -24.03 11.85
C GLN A 127 5.15 -23.28 12.73
N ALA A 128 5.45 -23.07 14.02
CA ALA A 128 4.58 -22.31 14.92
C ALA A 128 4.39 -20.86 14.47
N MET A 129 5.41 -20.26 13.83
CA MET A 129 5.31 -18.93 13.21
C MET A 129 4.37 -18.94 12.00
N THR A 130 4.42 -19.98 11.15
CA THR A 130 3.49 -20.19 10.05
C THR A 130 2.05 -20.30 10.55
N ASP A 131 1.83 -21.09 11.61
CA ASP A 131 0.51 -21.25 12.25
C ASP A 131 0.03 -19.92 12.87
N SER A 132 0.95 -19.12 13.42
CA SER A 132 0.65 -17.80 13.98
C SER A 132 0.22 -16.80 12.90
N VAL A 133 0.88 -16.79 11.74
CA VAL A 133 0.45 -15.96 10.58
C VAL A 133 -0.97 -16.32 10.16
N TYR A 134 -1.27 -17.62 10.01
CA TYR A 134 -2.61 -18.07 9.67
C TYR A 134 -3.64 -17.65 10.73
N ALA A 135 -3.36 -17.94 12.00
CA ALA A 135 -4.29 -17.67 13.10
C ALA A 135 -4.56 -16.17 13.27
N TYR A 136 -3.51 -15.33 13.20
CA TYR A 136 -3.63 -13.88 13.30
C TYR A 136 -4.43 -13.29 12.12
N THR A 137 -4.09 -13.66 10.90
CA THR A 137 -4.81 -13.20 9.70
C THR A 137 -6.27 -13.56 9.78
N ARG A 138 -6.56 -14.83 10.11
CA ARG A 138 -7.94 -15.33 10.25
C ARG A 138 -8.72 -14.59 11.34
N ALA A 139 -8.13 -14.41 12.51
CA ALA A 139 -8.79 -13.74 13.64
C ALA A 139 -9.08 -12.26 13.31
N SER A 140 -8.13 -11.55 12.73
CA SER A 140 -8.27 -10.14 12.32
C SER A 140 -9.39 -9.95 11.30
N LEU A 141 -9.44 -10.80 10.27
CA LEU A 141 -10.49 -10.74 9.25
C LEU A 141 -11.87 -11.09 9.79
N ILE A 142 -11.96 -12.05 10.71
CA ILE A 142 -13.23 -12.38 11.40
C ILE A 142 -13.70 -11.19 12.24
N ALA A 143 -12.80 -10.52 12.97
CA ALA A 143 -13.13 -9.35 13.79
C ALA A 143 -13.64 -8.19 12.92
N LEU A 144 -12.94 -7.87 11.84
CA LEU A 144 -13.38 -6.87 10.85
C LEU A 144 -14.76 -7.21 10.29
N LYS A 145 -14.97 -8.46 9.87
CA LYS A 145 -16.26 -8.91 9.31
C LYS A 145 -17.40 -8.80 10.33
N LYS A 146 -17.15 -9.16 11.60
CA LYS A 146 -18.12 -8.97 12.71
C LYS A 146 -18.45 -7.48 12.93
N ALA A 147 -17.51 -6.59 12.68
CA ALA A 147 -17.70 -5.15 12.77
C ALA A 147 -18.36 -4.53 11.50
N GLY A 148 -18.82 -5.36 10.57
CA GLY A 148 -19.47 -4.91 9.32
C GLY A 148 -18.49 -4.47 8.22
N VAL A 149 -17.22 -4.80 8.35
CA VAL A 149 -16.18 -4.46 7.37
C VAL A 149 -15.63 -5.73 6.72
N THR A 150 -15.78 -5.85 5.42
CA THR A 150 -15.05 -6.84 4.61
C THR A 150 -14.12 -6.07 3.69
N PRO A 151 -12.78 -6.19 3.83
CA PRO A 151 -11.85 -5.57 2.89
C PRO A 151 -12.04 -6.14 1.49
N GLU A 152 -12.03 -5.31 0.47
CA GLU A 152 -12.09 -5.77 -0.92
C GLU A 152 -10.74 -6.26 -1.41
N LEU A 153 -9.67 -5.65 -0.92
CA LEU A 153 -8.28 -6.07 -1.18
C LEU A 153 -7.58 -6.36 0.15
N ILE A 154 -6.73 -7.38 0.16
CA ILE A 154 -5.95 -7.78 1.33
C ILE A 154 -4.51 -7.96 0.91
N GLN A 155 -3.62 -7.16 1.48
CA GLN A 155 -2.18 -7.25 1.28
C GLN A 155 -1.58 -8.15 2.36
N VAL A 156 -0.92 -9.22 1.93
CA VAL A 156 -0.29 -10.21 2.81
C VAL A 156 1.22 -9.92 2.87
N GLY A 157 1.61 -9.13 3.85
CA GLY A 157 2.97 -8.62 4.04
C GLY A 157 3.21 -7.28 3.31
N ASN A 158 4.01 -6.40 3.92
CA ASN A 158 4.40 -5.11 3.38
C ASN A 158 5.86 -5.10 2.97
N GLU A 159 6.15 -4.75 1.69
CA GLU A 159 7.50 -4.60 1.12
C GLU A 159 8.44 -5.78 1.44
N ILE A 160 7.97 -6.99 1.20
CA ILE A 160 8.58 -8.24 1.64
C ILE A 160 9.61 -8.82 0.66
N THR A 161 10.27 -8.00 -0.14
CA THR A 161 11.27 -8.49 -1.11
C THR A 161 12.41 -9.24 -0.41
N ASN A 162 12.86 -8.75 0.74
CA ASN A 162 13.88 -9.41 1.55
C ASN A 162 13.30 -10.42 2.57
N GLY A 163 12.07 -10.90 2.32
CA GLY A 163 11.34 -11.78 3.22
C GLY A 163 10.57 -11.03 4.30
N MET A 164 9.99 -11.76 5.25
CA MET A 164 9.23 -11.23 6.40
C MET A 164 9.57 -12.04 7.67
N LEU A 165 9.21 -11.53 8.85
CA LEU A 165 9.40 -12.20 10.13
C LEU A 165 10.87 -12.60 10.37
N TRP A 166 11.75 -11.60 10.28
CA TRP A 166 13.19 -11.82 10.48
C TRP A 166 13.56 -12.21 11.91
N PRO A 167 14.60 -13.06 12.10
CA PRO A 167 15.50 -13.61 11.07
C PRO A 167 14.94 -14.82 10.31
N THR A 168 13.86 -15.45 10.76
CA THR A 168 13.37 -16.76 10.29
C THR A 168 13.03 -16.76 8.80
N GLY A 169 12.28 -15.75 8.34
CA GLY A 169 11.86 -15.62 6.94
C GLY A 169 12.71 -14.65 6.12
N LYS A 170 13.88 -14.25 6.63
CA LYS A 170 14.81 -13.39 5.87
C LYS A 170 15.39 -14.13 4.67
N LEU A 171 15.45 -13.46 3.53
CA LEU A 171 16.03 -14.03 2.31
C LEU A 171 16.85 -12.99 1.53
N ASP A 172 17.67 -13.49 0.60
CA ASP A 172 18.30 -12.71 -0.46
C ASP A 172 17.46 -12.90 -1.72
N PRO A 173 16.77 -11.87 -2.22
CA PRO A 173 15.83 -12.01 -3.34
C PRO A 173 16.50 -12.32 -4.69
N SER A 174 17.83 -12.22 -4.78
CA SER A 174 18.61 -12.63 -5.96
C SER A 174 18.82 -14.14 -6.05
N LYS A 175 18.60 -14.87 -4.94
CA LYS A 175 18.80 -16.31 -4.82
C LYS A 175 17.47 -17.06 -4.69
N ALA A 176 17.52 -18.38 -4.80
CA ALA A 176 16.34 -19.23 -4.59
C ALA A 176 16.18 -19.69 -3.12
N GLU A 177 17.25 -19.61 -2.35
CA GLU A 177 17.28 -19.98 -0.94
C GLU A 177 16.41 -19.02 -0.12
N GLY A 178 15.77 -19.52 0.92
CA GLY A 178 14.89 -18.76 1.79
C GLY A 178 13.44 -18.63 1.30
N PHE A 179 13.17 -18.73 -0.01
CA PHE A 179 11.81 -18.63 -0.52
C PHE A 179 10.87 -19.73 -0.02
N ASN A 180 11.39 -20.90 0.37
CA ASN A 180 10.53 -21.95 0.92
C ASN A 180 9.86 -21.49 2.21
N THR A 181 10.61 -20.90 3.15
CA THR A 181 10.08 -20.38 4.41
C THR A 181 9.14 -19.21 4.17
N LEU A 182 9.54 -18.23 3.35
CA LEU A 182 8.66 -17.11 2.99
C LEU A 182 7.34 -17.60 2.40
N CYS A 183 7.38 -18.54 1.44
CA CYS A 183 6.17 -19.05 0.80
C CYS A 183 5.28 -19.87 1.76
N GLN A 184 5.82 -20.49 2.80
CA GLN A 184 5.02 -21.09 3.86
C GLN A 184 4.20 -20.02 4.61
N PHE A 185 4.84 -18.90 5.00
CA PHE A 185 4.14 -17.78 5.63
C PHE A 185 3.08 -17.17 4.73
N LEU A 186 3.42 -16.90 3.46
CA LEU A 186 2.47 -16.34 2.49
C LEU A 186 1.28 -17.27 2.25
N LYS A 187 1.52 -18.56 2.07
CA LYS A 187 0.44 -19.55 1.91
C LYS A 187 -0.48 -19.60 3.11
N ALA A 188 0.07 -19.49 4.32
CA ALA A 188 -0.71 -19.46 5.56
C ALA A 188 -1.62 -18.21 5.63
N GLY A 189 -1.08 -17.03 5.35
CA GLY A 189 -1.86 -15.79 5.28
C GLY A 189 -2.91 -15.82 4.17
N CYS A 190 -2.54 -16.21 2.95
CA CYS A 190 -3.46 -16.31 1.81
C CYS A 190 -4.59 -17.32 2.07
N LYS A 191 -4.28 -18.47 2.66
CA LYS A 191 -5.30 -19.46 3.06
C LYS A 191 -6.33 -18.85 4.01
N ALA A 192 -5.89 -18.14 5.04
CA ALA A 192 -6.79 -17.46 5.97
C ALA A 192 -7.67 -16.41 5.26
N CYS A 193 -7.11 -15.66 4.31
CA CYS A 193 -7.86 -14.70 3.49
C CYS A 193 -8.95 -15.40 2.66
N ARG A 194 -8.62 -16.49 1.94
CA ARG A 194 -9.60 -17.25 1.14
C ARG A 194 -10.72 -17.85 1.99
N GLU A 195 -10.42 -18.34 3.19
CA GLU A 195 -11.42 -18.93 4.07
C GLU A 195 -12.40 -17.90 4.65
N VAL A 196 -11.92 -16.71 5.05
CA VAL A 196 -12.75 -15.70 5.72
C VAL A 196 -13.38 -14.73 4.73
N CYS A 197 -12.64 -14.32 3.71
CA CYS A 197 -13.01 -13.32 2.72
C CYS A 197 -12.82 -13.85 1.29
N PRO A 198 -13.59 -14.87 0.86
CA PRO A 198 -13.37 -15.58 -0.42
C PRO A 198 -13.53 -14.71 -1.68
N LEU A 199 -14.20 -13.56 -1.56
CA LEU A 199 -14.38 -12.62 -2.66
C LEU A 199 -13.32 -11.51 -2.70
N SER A 200 -12.50 -11.40 -1.67
CA SER A 200 -11.42 -10.42 -1.61
C SER A 200 -10.24 -10.87 -2.46
N GLN A 201 -9.62 -9.92 -3.16
CA GLN A 201 -8.39 -10.19 -3.90
C GLN A 201 -7.18 -10.01 -3.00
N ILE A 202 -6.18 -10.86 -3.18
CA ILE A 202 -4.96 -10.90 -2.37
C ILE A 202 -3.82 -10.24 -3.15
N ILE A 203 -3.11 -9.33 -2.49
CA ILE A 203 -1.94 -8.63 -3.03
C ILE A 203 -0.68 -9.15 -2.33
N ILE A 204 0.37 -9.39 -3.12
CA ILE A 204 1.74 -9.54 -2.60
C ILE A 204 2.52 -8.31 -3.02
N HIS A 205 3.14 -7.65 -2.04
CA HIS A 205 3.75 -6.33 -2.17
C HIS A 205 5.28 -6.36 -2.07
N THR A 206 5.94 -5.80 -3.08
CA THR A 206 7.40 -5.63 -3.15
C THR A 206 7.76 -4.19 -3.53
N GLU A 207 8.99 -3.77 -3.22
CA GLU A 207 9.48 -2.40 -3.44
C GLU A 207 10.57 -2.30 -4.51
N LYS A 208 10.82 -3.35 -5.28
CA LYS A 208 11.89 -3.36 -6.30
C LYS A 208 11.41 -2.99 -7.70
N ALA A 209 10.45 -2.07 -7.82
CA ALA A 209 9.94 -1.61 -9.13
C ALA A 209 11.06 -1.05 -10.06
N GLY A 210 12.15 -0.54 -9.48
CA GLY A 210 13.33 -0.08 -10.20
C GLY A 210 14.34 -1.17 -10.61
N ASP A 211 14.18 -2.40 -10.14
CA ASP A 211 15.08 -3.54 -10.38
C ASP A 211 14.31 -4.71 -10.96
N TRP A 212 14.37 -4.82 -12.30
CA TRP A 212 13.66 -5.85 -13.02
C TRP A 212 14.10 -7.27 -12.68
N ASP A 213 15.39 -7.53 -12.50
CA ASP A 213 15.88 -8.88 -12.27
C ASP A 213 15.44 -9.42 -10.91
N ILE A 214 15.49 -8.59 -9.87
CA ILE A 214 14.98 -8.94 -8.55
C ILE A 214 13.45 -9.12 -8.60
N THR A 215 12.71 -8.16 -9.17
CA THR A 215 11.26 -8.23 -9.28
C THR A 215 10.81 -9.48 -10.04
N ARG A 216 11.44 -9.77 -11.20
CA ARG A 216 11.19 -10.97 -11.98
C ARG A 216 11.42 -12.24 -11.16
N ASN A 217 12.62 -12.37 -10.57
CA ASN A 217 12.96 -13.55 -9.78
C ASN A 217 11.96 -13.76 -8.65
N TYR A 218 11.66 -12.70 -7.90
CA TYR A 218 10.74 -12.77 -6.76
C TYR A 218 9.39 -13.39 -7.16
N TYR A 219 8.69 -12.82 -8.12
CA TYR A 219 7.37 -13.31 -8.54
C TYR A 219 7.42 -14.65 -9.24
N GLN A 220 8.52 -15.00 -9.95
CA GLN A 220 8.75 -16.36 -10.47
C GLN A 220 8.90 -17.39 -9.35
N GLN A 221 9.62 -17.06 -8.26
CA GLN A 221 9.74 -17.96 -7.11
C GLN A 221 8.40 -18.20 -6.42
N LEU A 222 7.54 -17.19 -6.31
CA LEU A 222 6.17 -17.35 -5.80
C LEU A 222 5.33 -18.26 -6.70
N ARG A 223 5.39 -18.05 -8.02
CA ARG A 223 4.67 -18.88 -9.00
C ARG A 223 5.13 -20.34 -8.96
N ASN A 224 6.45 -20.58 -8.95
CA ASN A 224 7.01 -21.91 -8.89
C ASN A 224 6.61 -22.68 -7.62
N ARG A 225 6.35 -21.96 -6.52
CA ARG A 225 5.89 -22.53 -5.24
C ARG A 225 4.39 -22.45 -5.05
N GLN A 226 3.64 -22.04 -6.10
CA GLN A 226 2.17 -22.01 -6.07
C GLN A 226 1.60 -21.20 -4.89
N VAL A 227 2.12 -19.99 -4.67
CA VAL A 227 1.49 -19.04 -3.74
C VAL A 227 0.21 -18.53 -4.37
N ASP A 228 -0.91 -18.66 -3.65
CA ASP A 228 -2.23 -18.24 -4.13
C ASP A 228 -2.47 -16.76 -3.82
N TYR A 229 -2.19 -15.89 -4.78
CA TYR A 229 -2.47 -14.46 -4.74
C TYR A 229 -3.00 -13.98 -6.09
N ASP A 230 -3.63 -12.81 -6.11
CA ASP A 230 -4.32 -12.28 -7.31
C ASP A 230 -3.54 -11.14 -7.98
N ILE A 231 -2.91 -10.26 -7.23
CA ILE A 231 -2.41 -8.97 -7.69
C ILE A 231 -0.93 -8.81 -7.32
N ILE A 232 -0.15 -8.28 -8.25
CA ILE A 232 1.23 -7.82 -8.01
C ILE A 232 1.17 -6.39 -7.48
N GLY A 233 1.58 -6.18 -6.22
CA GLY A 233 1.72 -4.87 -5.61
C GLY A 233 3.16 -4.37 -5.67
N LEU A 234 3.34 -3.10 -6.04
CA LEU A 234 4.65 -2.45 -6.11
C LEU A 234 4.64 -1.14 -5.34
N SER A 235 5.72 -0.84 -4.60
CA SER A 235 6.04 0.53 -4.24
C SER A 235 6.79 1.21 -5.38
N TYR A 236 6.48 2.47 -5.63
CA TYR A 236 7.27 3.31 -6.52
C TYR A 236 7.50 4.70 -5.92
N TYR A 237 8.75 4.98 -5.63
CA TYR A 237 9.24 6.26 -5.14
C TYR A 237 10.42 6.71 -6.00
N PRO A 238 10.39 7.90 -6.59
CA PRO A 238 11.45 8.33 -7.53
C PRO A 238 12.84 8.35 -6.90
N MET A 239 12.92 8.66 -5.59
CA MET A 239 14.18 8.72 -4.86
C MET A 239 14.89 7.36 -4.69
N TRP A 240 14.16 6.23 -4.83
CA TRP A 240 14.71 4.88 -4.59
C TRP A 240 14.58 3.93 -5.77
N HIS A 241 13.61 4.19 -6.67
CA HIS A 241 13.20 3.20 -7.67
C HIS A 241 13.44 3.66 -9.11
N LYS A 242 14.37 4.60 -9.32
CA LYS A 242 14.73 5.15 -10.62
C LYS A 242 13.59 5.94 -11.31
N SER A 243 13.72 6.17 -12.61
CA SER A 243 12.79 6.99 -13.37
C SER A 243 11.44 6.33 -13.65
N ILE A 244 10.43 7.13 -13.95
CA ILE A 244 9.10 6.67 -14.40
C ILE A 244 9.18 5.80 -15.67
N PRO A 245 9.98 6.12 -16.70
CA PRO A 245 10.18 5.21 -17.84
C PRO A 245 10.71 3.83 -17.43
N ASN A 246 11.58 3.75 -16.41
CA ASN A 246 12.05 2.48 -15.89
C ASN A 246 10.91 1.69 -15.21
N LEU A 247 10.04 2.35 -14.43
CA LEU A 247 8.82 1.75 -13.90
C LEU A 247 7.93 1.21 -15.03
N GLY A 248 7.68 2.01 -16.07
CA GLY A 248 6.89 1.60 -17.23
C GLY A 248 7.45 0.34 -17.91
N GLN A 249 8.77 0.24 -18.02
CA GLN A 249 9.42 -0.96 -18.56
C GLN A 249 9.23 -2.18 -17.64
N THR A 250 9.33 -2.00 -16.33
CA THR A 250 9.06 -3.07 -15.35
C THR A 250 7.62 -3.56 -15.44
N ILE A 251 6.65 -2.65 -15.49
CA ILE A 251 5.23 -2.98 -15.66
C ILE A 251 4.99 -3.76 -16.97
N LYS A 252 5.56 -3.30 -18.07
CA LYS A 252 5.47 -3.97 -19.37
C LYS A 252 6.03 -5.39 -19.34
N ASN A 253 7.16 -5.59 -18.66
CA ASN A 253 7.80 -6.88 -18.51
C ASN A 253 6.97 -7.83 -17.62
N LEU A 254 6.44 -7.32 -16.50
CA LEU A 254 5.52 -8.07 -15.62
C LEU A 254 4.26 -8.49 -16.36
N SER A 255 3.66 -7.60 -17.15
CA SER A 255 2.46 -7.88 -17.95
C SER A 255 2.66 -9.01 -18.96
N ARG A 256 3.88 -9.14 -19.50
CA ARG A 256 4.23 -10.23 -20.41
C ARG A 256 4.48 -11.54 -19.69
N LEU A 257 5.10 -11.48 -18.51
CA LEU A 257 5.49 -12.67 -17.75
C LEU A 257 4.33 -13.23 -16.91
N PHE A 258 3.43 -12.37 -16.46
CA PHE A 258 2.26 -12.68 -15.62
C PHE A 258 0.99 -12.03 -16.19
N PRO A 259 0.56 -12.41 -17.41
CA PRO A 259 -0.56 -11.74 -18.09
C PRO A 259 -1.89 -11.86 -17.32
N GLU A 260 -2.01 -12.87 -16.46
CA GLU A 260 -3.17 -13.13 -15.62
C GLU A 260 -3.20 -12.27 -14.32
N LYS A 261 -2.11 -11.57 -14.01
CA LYS A 261 -1.99 -10.79 -12.75
C LYS A 261 -2.14 -9.30 -13.04
N PRO A 262 -3.20 -8.64 -12.53
CA PRO A 262 -3.21 -7.18 -12.44
C PRO A 262 -2.02 -6.66 -11.62
N ILE A 263 -1.61 -5.43 -11.92
CA ILE A 263 -0.54 -4.72 -11.21
C ILE A 263 -1.15 -3.53 -10.51
N MET A 264 -0.70 -3.24 -9.29
CA MET A 264 -1.05 -2.02 -8.55
C MET A 264 0.20 -1.35 -8.02
N ILE A 265 0.24 -0.03 -8.11
CA ILE A 265 1.19 0.78 -7.35
C ILE A 265 0.53 1.04 -6.00
N VAL A 266 0.83 0.18 -5.02
CA VAL A 266 0.18 0.20 -3.70
C VAL A 266 0.79 1.23 -2.77
N GLU A 267 1.97 1.77 -3.12
CA GLU A 267 2.60 2.92 -2.48
C GLU A 267 3.32 3.79 -3.49
N THR A 268 3.10 5.10 -3.41
CA THR A 268 3.89 6.12 -4.08
C THR A 268 3.80 7.44 -3.34
N ALA A 269 4.83 8.26 -3.40
CA ALA A 269 4.82 9.65 -2.97
C ALA A 269 5.98 10.41 -3.59
N ALA A 270 5.93 11.73 -3.54
CA ALA A 270 7.04 12.62 -3.85
C ALA A 270 7.10 13.74 -2.83
N TYR A 271 8.30 14.23 -2.56
CA TYR A 271 8.51 15.32 -1.60
C TYR A 271 8.10 16.66 -2.20
N TYR A 272 7.40 17.49 -1.41
CA TYR A 272 7.10 18.88 -1.77
C TYR A 272 7.89 19.90 -0.95
N SER A 273 8.53 19.45 0.15
CA SER A 273 9.35 20.28 1.01
C SER A 273 10.49 19.47 1.65
N HIS A 274 11.44 20.15 2.27
CA HIS A 274 12.53 19.53 3.04
C HIS A 274 12.19 19.39 4.54
N GLU A 275 10.94 19.63 4.94
CA GLU A 275 10.53 19.59 6.34
C GLU A 275 10.54 18.15 6.89
N ASN A 276 11.07 18.03 8.09
CA ASN A 276 10.95 16.88 9.02
C ASN A 276 10.98 15.48 8.38
N ASP A 277 11.85 15.28 7.40
CA ASP A 277 12.16 13.94 6.89
C ASP A 277 13.68 13.79 6.83
N PRO A 278 14.27 12.91 7.65
CA PRO A 278 15.72 12.71 7.65
C PRO A 278 16.27 12.17 6.33
N TRP A 279 15.40 11.69 5.45
CA TRP A 279 15.73 11.16 4.12
C TRP A 279 15.56 12.20 3.00
N ALA A 280 14.81 13.29 3.23
CA ALA A 280 14.61 14.38 2.28
C ALA A 280 15.81 15.34 2.29
N LYS A 281 16.95 14.87 1.84
CA LYS A 281 18.14 15.71 1.66
C LYS A 281 18.00 16.56 0.41
N GLU A 282 18.75 17.66 0.36
CA GLU A 282 18.66 18.68 -0.69
C GLU A 282 18.79 18.11 -2.12
N ASP A 283 19.59 17.08 -2.31
CA ASP A 283 19.84 16.39 -3.57
C ASP A 283 19.04 15.09 -3.76
N THR A 284 18.16 14.72 -2.80
CA THR A 284 17.35 13.51 -2.89
C THR A 284 16.44 13.58 -4.11
N TYR A 285 16.70 12.78 -5.14
CA TYR A 285 16.03 12.73 -6.45
C TYR A 285 15.88 14.06 -7.19
N ALA A 286 16.63 15.11 -6.85
CA ALA A 286 16.64 16.37 -7.60
C ALA A 286 16.99 16.21 -9.08
N GLU A 287 17.67 15.12 -9.43
CA GLU A 287 17.91 14.68 -10.81
C GLU A 287 16.61 14.45 -11.61
N PHE A 288 15.52 14.06 -10.94
CA PHE A 288 14.23 13.76 -11.58
C PHE A 288 13.23 14.89 -11.38
N TYR A 289 13.05 15.33 -10.13
CA TYR A 289 12.06 16.32 -9.74
C TYR A 289 12.61 17.23 -8.63
N PRO A 290 12.47 18.57 -8.74
CA PRO A 290 12.84 19.44 -7.64
C PRO A 290 11.93 19.17 -6.42
N ILE A 291 12.49 19.25 -5.21
CA ILE A 291 11.70 19.17 -3.96
C ILE A 291 10.94 20.47 -3.79
N SER A 292 9.73 20.50 -4.30
CA SER A 292 8.82 21.65 -4.30
C SER A 292 7.39 21.20 -4.60
N VAL A 293 6.41 22.05 -4.29
CA VAL A 293 5.00 21.82 -4.65
C VAL A 293 4.83 21.56 -6.14
N GLU A 294 5.55 22.31 -7.00
CA GLU A 294 5.49 22.10 -8.45
C GLU A 294 6.19 20.80 -8.88
N GLY A 295 7.32 20.47 -8.27
CA GLY A 295 7.99 19.18 -8.54
C GLY A 295 7.14 17.97 -8.16
N GLN A 296 6.44 18.04 -7.03
CA GLN A 296 5.46 17.01 -6.64
C GLN A 296 4.31 16.91 -7.66
N ARG A 297 3.80 18.06 -8.13
CA ARG A 297 2.75 18.09 -9.16
C ARG A 297 3.24 17.47 -10.47
N GLN A 298 4.42 17.86 -10.95
CA GLN A 298 5.02 17.32 -12.17
C GLN A 298 5.21 15.80 -12.07
N PHE A 299 5.78 15.31 -10.97
CA PHE A 299 5.88 13.87 -10.69
C PHE A 299 4.53 13.18 -10.82
N THR A 300 3.49 13.75 -10.21
CA THR A 300 2.15 13.16 -10.20
C THR A 300 1.57 13.07 -11.61
N VAL A 301 1.69 14.13 -12.41
CA VAL A 301 1.25 14.14 -13.81
C VAL A 301 1.93 13.03 -14.60
N GLU A 302 3.27 13.00 -14.59
CA GLU A 302 4.05 12.03 -15.35
C GLU A 302 3.81 10.59 -14.91
N LEU A 303 3.69 10.35 -13.60
CA LEU A 303 3.33 9.03 -13.08
C LEU A 303 1.97 8.58 -13.60
N MET A 304 0.93 9.42 -13.48
CA MET A 304 -0.41 9.06 -13.91
C MET A 304 -0.50 8.88 -15.42
N GLU A 305 0.24 9.67 -16.20
CA GLU A 305 0.35 9.48 -17.65
C GLU A 305 0.99 8.14 -18.00
N GLU A 306 2.06 7.74 -17.31
CA GLU A 306 2.68 6.44 -17.53
C GLU A 306 1.74 5.29 -17.17
N LEU A 307 1.11 5.35 -16.00
CA LEU A 307 0.22 4.27 -15.55
C LEU A 307 -0.98 4.05 -16.48
N ARG A 308 -1.53 5.13 -17.07
CA ARG A 308 -2.64 5.05 -18.06
C ARG A 308 -2.28 4.29 -19.32
N LYS A 309 -1.00 4.21 -19.70
CA LYS A 309 -0.53 3.44 -20.88
C LYS A 309 -0.65 1.92 -20.69
N HIS A 310 -0.82 1.46 -19.45
CA HIS A 310 -0.82 0.05 -19.09
C HIS A 310 -2.21 -0.42 -18.62
N GLN A 311 -2.91 -1.16 -19.46
CA GLN A 311 -4.28 -1.61 -19.20
C GLN A 311 -4.40 -2.49 -17.95
N ASN A 312 -3.38 -3.31 -17.67
CA ASN A 312 -3.33 -4.21 -16.52
C ASN A 312 -2.91 -3.53 -15.20
N VAL A 313 -2.52 -2.26 -15.20
CA VAL A 313 -2.38 -1.48 -13.97
C VAL A 313 -3.78 -1.10 -13.51
N THR A 314 -4.20 -1.62 -12.37
CA THR A 314 -5.57 -1.49 -11.88
C THR A 314 -5.71 -0.64 -10.61
N GLY A 315 -4.61 -0.16 -10.04
CA GLY A 315 -4.66 0.70 -8.85
C GLY A 315 -3.43 1.53 -8.65
N VAL A 316 -3.61 2.70 -8.02
CA VAL A 316 -2.53 3.55 -7.53
C VAL A 316 -2.94 4.17 -6.20
N PHE A 317 -1.99 4.18 -5.24
CA PHE A 317 -2.23 4.62 -3.87
C PHE A 317 -1.11 5.54 -3.43
N TRP A 318 -1.50 6.77 -3.03
CA TRP A 318 -0.55 7.70 -2.43
C TRP A 318 -0.24 7.27 -1.00
N TRP A 319 1.03 7.23 -0.63
CA TRP A 319 1.41 6.91 0.73
C TRP A 319 1.46 8.17 1.57
N PHE A 320 0.68 8.19 2.64
CA PHE A 320 0.57 9.25 3.62
C PHE A 320 -0.04 10.56 3.08
N PRO A 321 -1.10 10.51 2.26
CA PRO A 321 -1.67 11.72 1.66
C PRO A 321 -2.30 12.66 2.69
N GLU A 322 -2.77 12.12 3.84
CA GLU A 322 -3.47 12.85 4.90
C GLU A 322 -2.53 13.60 5.83
N GLU A 323 -1.24 13.46 5.66
CA GLU A 323 -0.24 14.11 6.48
C GLU A 323 -0.44 15.64 6.44
N ASN A 324 -0.60 16.25 7.63
CA ASN A 324 -1.01 17.65 7.77
C ASN A 324 -0.83 18.12 9.22
N ALA A 325 0.08 19.03 9.46
CA ALA A 325 0.38 19.59 10.77
C ALA A 325 -0.40 20.87 11.10
N SER A 326 -1.38 21.30 10.27
CA SER A 326 -2.09 22.58 10.46
C SER A 326 -2.91 22.67 11.76
N GLY A 327 -3.19 21.58 12.41
CA GLY A 327 -3.88 21.55 13.72
C GLY A 327 -2.96 21.25 14.89
N SER A 328 -2.04 20.34 14.70
CA SER A 328 -1.02 19.94 15.67
C SER A 328 -0.10 18.88 15.08
N GLU A 329 1.10 18.74 15.63
CA GLU A 329 1.98 17.63 15.29
C GLU A 329 1.37 16.29 15.75
N VAL A 330 1.10 15.41 14.80
CA VAL A 330 0.70 14.03 15.05
C VAL A 330 1.92 13.12 14.98
N THR A 331 2.83 13.39 14.04
CA THR A 331 4.06 12.65 13.86
C THR A 331 5.27 13.57 13.93
N LYS A 332 6.42 13.04 14.34
CA LYS A 332 7.70 13.76 14.34
C LYS A 332 8.49 13.61 13.03
N GLY A 333 7.93 12.97 12.02
CA GLY A 333 8.54 12.75 10.73
C GLY A 333 7.50 12.68 9.63
N TRP A 334 7.98 12.52 8.40
CA TRP A 334 7.13 12.34 7.22
C TRP A 334 6.33 13.57 6.78
N LEU A 335 6.71 14.80 7.25
CA LEU A 335 5.97 16.04 7.02
C LEU A 335 6.17 16.66 5.63
N ASN A 336 6.57 15.91 4.62
CA ASN A 336 6.99 16.49 3.36
C ASN A 336 6.45 15.80 2.11
N ARG A 337 5.56 14.83 2.26
CA ARG A 337 5.07 14.00 1.14
C ARG A 337 3.56 13.89 1.04
N GLY A 338 2.83 14.51 1.96
CA GLY A 338 1.37 14.58 1.92
C GLY A 338 0.83 15.27 0.68
N LEU A 339 -0.48 15.23 0.51
CA LEU A 339 -1.19 15.97 -0.54
C LEU A 339 -1.88 17.22 -0.01
N PHE A 340 -1.66 17.54 1.25
CA PHE A 340 -2.09 18.76 1.92
C PHE A 340 -0.90 19.54 2.44
N ASP A 341 -0.96 20.85 2.33
CA ASP A 341 0.08 21.73 2.85
C ASP A 341 0.10 21.69 4.39
N ASN A 342 1.26 21.42 4.98
CA ASN A 342 1.43 21.22 6.42
C ASN A 342 1.04 22.40 7.28
N HIS A 343 1.12 23.65 6.76
CA HIS A 343 0.87 24.85 7.53
C HIS A 343 -0.58 25.29 7.44
N THR A 344 -1.19 25.13 6.28
CA THR A 344 -2.53 25.63 5.97
C THR A 344 -3.60 24.54 5.95
N GLY A 345 -3.21 23.29 5.77
CA GLY A 345 -4.13 22.15 5.56
C GLY A 345 -4.81 22.16 4.20
N ARG A 346 -4.38 23.03 3.26
CA ARG A 346 -5.00 23.12 1.93
C ARG A 346 -4.50 22.00 1.02
N ALA A 347 -5.41 21.44 0.24
CA ALA A 347 -5.07 20.49 -0.82
C ALA A 347 -4.12 21.15 -1.82
N MET A 348 -3.02 20.45 -2.14
CA MET A 348 -1.98 20.92 -3.05
C MET A 348 -2.27 20.54 -4.49
N PRO A 349 -1.64 21.20 -5.49
CA PRO A 349 -1.86 20.92 -6.91
C PRO A 349 -1.71 19.45 -7.30
N ALA A 350 -0.76 18.71 -6.71
CA ALA A 350 -0.55 17.29 -6.95
C ALA A 350 -1.81 16.43 -6.65
N PHE A 351 -2.62 16.84 -5.67
CA PHE A 351 -3.87 16.15 -5.35
C PHE A 351 -4.83 16.10 -6.54
N TYR A 352 -4.96 17.20 -7.27
CA TYR A 352 -5.89 17.31 -8.40
C TYR A 352 -5.39 16.64 -9.68
N GLU A 353 -4.09 16.37 -9.77
CA GLU A 353 -3.48 15.59 -10.86
C GLU A 353 -3.54 14.08 -10.59
N PHE A 354 -3.70 13.67 -9.32
CA PHE A 354 -3.74 12.27 -8.91
C PHE A 354 -5.12 11.65 -9.20
N ARG A 355 -5.36 11.34 -10.47
CA ARG A 355 -6.63 10.81 -11.00
C ARG A 355 -6.42 9.92 -12.23
N TRP A 356 -7.32 8.94 -12.44
CA TRP A 356 -7.33 8.11 -13.65
C TRP A 356 -7.80 8.85 -14.89
#